data_7c329ead47bdd8aea810be3a306a9453
#
_entry.id   7c329ead47bdd8aea810be3a306a9453
#
_cell.length_a   1.000
_cell.length_b   1.000
_cell.length_c   1.000
_cell.angle_alpha   90.00
_cell.angle_beta   90.00
_cell.angle_gamma   90.00
#
_symmetry.space_group_name_H-M   'P 1'
#
loop_
_entity.id
_entity.type
_entity.pdbx_description
1 polymer ?
#
loop_
_entity_poly.entity_id
_entity_poly.type
_entity_poly.pdbx_seq_one_letter_code
_entity_poly.pdbx_strand_id
1 'polypeptide(L)'
;IVSAYALLEQNPDPTREEVRDWFQKTRNVCRCTGYKQIVDAVMAAAKVMRGECSIEDIKFHNPEDGNYYGKPVVRQDALGKVCGLTDYGDDQALKMPQGVLYAAIVQPKVTHHAKILAIHTEEAEKMPGVVKVITAKDLIAAGGTNIMAEGQFHERSTVMTPSRKVLQDEKIYRYGDVIAMVVAHTHRQARAAAAKVT
;
A
#
# COMPACT_ATOMS: atom_id res chain seq x y z
N ILE A 1 1.23 -0.59 -20.90
CA ILE A 1 0.82 0.65 -21.58
C ILE A 1 1.98 1.24 -22.34
N VAL A 2 3.10 1.63 -21.71
CA VAL A 2 4.25 2.26 -22.38
C VAL A 2 4.78 1.40 -23.55
N SER A 3 4.92 0.09 -23.36
CA SER A 3 5.35 -0.83 -24.42
C SER A 3 4.35 -0.90 -25.59
N ALA A 4 3.05 -0.85 -25.30
CA ALA A 4 2.03 -0.80 -26.35
C ALA A 4 2.06 0.52 -27.12
N TYR A 5 2.24 1.63 -26.43
CA TYR A 5 2.40 2.93 -27.08
C TYR A 5 3.62 2.96 -28.01
N ALA A 6 4.77 2.44 -27.56
CA ALA A 6 5.98 2.36 -28.38
C ALA A 6 5.79 1.47 -29.62
N LEU A 7 4.98 0.44 -29.57
CA LEU A 7 4.59 -0.34 -30.74
C LEU A 7 3.78 0.51 -31.72
N LEU A 8 2.74 1.21 -31.22
CA LEU A 8 1.83 1.97 -32.07
C LEU A 8 2.49 3.21 -32.71
N GLU A 9 3.53 3.76 -32.10
CA GLU A 9 4.37 4.79 -32.74
C GLU A 9 5.18 4.25 -33.93
N GLN A 10 5.62 2.97 -33.86
CA GLN A 10 6.39 2.34 -34.93
C GLN A 10 5.50 1.71 -36.00
N ASN A 11 4.39 1.12 -35.59
CA ASN A 11 3.39 0.48 -36.45
C ASN A 11 1.98 0.90 -35.99
N PRO A 12 1.39 1.93 -36.63
CA PRO A 12 0.06 2.42 -36.27
C PRO A 12 -1.08 1.45 -36.55
N ASP A 13 -0.86 0.45 -37.42
CA ASP A 13 -1.87 -0.55 -37.79
C ASP A 13 -1.35 -1.98 -37.62
N PRO A 14 -1.05 -2.39 -36.39
CA PRO A 14 -0.53 -3.71 -36.15
C PRO A 14 -1.63 -4.78 -36.25
N THR A 15 -1.26 -5.95 -36.72
CA THR A 15 -2.07 -7.15 -36.55
C THR A 15 -2.04 -7.64 -35.10
N ARG A 16 -3.03 -8.45 -34.70
CA ARG A 16 -3.05 -9.07 -33.38
C ARG A 16 -1.85 -9.97 -33.10
N GLU A 17 -1.29 -10.55 -34.13
CA GLU A 17 -0.08 -11.39 -34.04
C GLU A 17 1.15 -10.53 -33.76
N GLU A 18 1.32 -9.43 -34.50
CA GLU A 18 2.40 -8.46 -34.27
C GLU A 18 2.37 -7.86 -32.87
N VAL A 19 1.17 -7.57 -32.32
CA VAL A 19 1.04 -7.13 -30.92
C VAL A 19 1.54 -8.20 -29.93
N ARG A 20 1.20 -9.48 -30.15
CA ARG A 20 1.69 -10.57 -29.32
C ARG A 20 3.20 -10.77 -29.44
N ASP A 21 3.71 -10.73 -30.66
CA ASP A 21 5.14 -10.84 -30.92
C ASP A 21 5.93 -9.70 -30.30
N TRP A 22 5.38 -8.49 -30.35
CA TRP A 22 5.98 -7.33 -29.66
C TRP A 22 6.08 -7.55 -28.15
N PHE A 23 5.00 -8.00 -27.51
CA PHE A 23 5.01 -8.30 -26.08
C PHE A 23 5.97 -9.44 -25.74
N GLN A 24 6.06 -10.45 -26.60
CA GLN A 24 7.04 -11.52 -26.43
C GLN A 24 8.48 -11.02 -26.53
N LYS A 25 8.80 -10.24 -27.57
CA LYS A 25 10.14 -9.65 -27.78
C LYS A 25 10.54 -8.72 -26.64
N THR A 26 9.60 -7.91 -26.17
CA THR A 26 9.83 -6.95 -25.07
C THR A 26 9.64 -7.56 -23.68
N ARG A 27 9.40 -8.87 -23.61
CA ARG A 27 9.24 -9.65 -22.37
C ARG A 27 8.15 -9.11 -21.43
N ASN A 28 7.07 -8.58 -21.99
CA ASN A 28 5.90 -8.17 -21.21
C ASN A 28 5.04 -9.39 -20.86
N VAL A 29 5.20 -9.90 -19.65
CA VAL A 29 4.50 -11.09 -19.17
C VAL A 29 3.33 -10.69 -18.28
N CYS A 30 2.14 -11.24 -18.55
CA CYS A 30 0.95 -11.06 -17.75
C CYS A 30 0.39 -12.42 -17.30
N ARG A 31 0.37 -12.67 -15.98
CA ARG A 31 -0.18 -13.91 -15.40
C ARG A 31 -1.68 -13.81 -15.10
N CYS A 32 -2.23 -12.60 -15.00
CA CYS A 32 -3.57 -12.38 -14.44
C CYS A 32 -4.69 -12.29 -15.48
N THR A 33 -4.46 -11.73 -16.67
CA THR A 33 -5.53 -11.45 -17.66
C THR A 33 -5.54 -12.36 -18.88
N GLY A 34 -4.55 -13.23 -19.06
CA GLY A 34 -4.45 -14.14 -20.20
C GLY A 34 -4.24 -13.44 -21.55
N TYR A 35 -3.76 -12.21 -21.57
CA TYR A 35 -3.39 -11.41 -22.74
C TYR A 35 -4.54 -10.95 -23.65
N LYS A 36 -5.64 -11.68 -23.77
CA LYS A 36 -6.71 -11.39 -24.74
C LYS A 36 -7.20 -9.94 -24.62
N GLN A 37 -7.59 -9.52 -23.42
CA GLN A 37 -8.09 -8.16 -23.18
C GLN A 37 -7.02 -7.08 -23.43
N ILE A 38 -5.75 -7.41 -23.16
CA ILE A 38 -4.63 -6.48 -23.42
C ILE A 38 -4.47 -6.27 -24.93
N VAL A 39 -4.48 -7.34 -25.72
CA VAL A 39 -4.40 -7.26 -27.18
C VAL A 39 -5.61 -6.53 -27.75
N ASP A 40 -6.82 -6.84 -27.25
CA ASP A 40 -8.05 -6.14 -27.66
C ASP A 40 -7.96 -4.63 -27.40
N ALA A 41 -7.43 -4.23 -26.24
CA ALA A 41 -7.24 -2.83 -25.88
C ALA A 41 -6.21 -2.12 -26.77
N VAL A 42 -5.11 -2.79 -27.14
CA VAL A 42 -4.12 -2.22 -28.06
C VAL A 42 -4.72 -2.02 -29.43
N MET A 43 -5.49 -2.99 -29.95
CA MET A 43 -6.16 -2.89 -31.24
C MET A 43 -7.19 -1.74 -31.25
N ALA A 44 -7.94 -1.57 -30.14
CA ALA A 44 -8.89 -0.46 -30.00
C ALA A 44 -8.16 0.89 -29.94
N ALA A 45 -7.08 0.99 -29.15
CA ALA A 45 -6.26 2.20 -29.09
C ALA A 45 -5.66 2.56 -30.46
N ALA A 46 -5.19 1.59 -31.24
CA ALA A 46 -4.68 1.80 -32.59
C ALA A 46 -5.73 2.49 -33.50
N LYS A 47 -6.99 2.05 -33.44
CA LYS A 47 -8.09 2.67 -34.21
C LYS A 47 -8.33 4.13 -33.82
N VAL A 48 -8.33 4.42 -32.51
CA VAL A 48 -8.50 5.81 -32.04
C VAL A 48 -7.32 6.67 -32.48
N MET A 49 -6.09 6.16 -32.36
CA MET A 49 -4.89 6.91 -32.76
C MET A 49 -4.84 7.21 -34.26
N ARG A 50 -5.43 6.34 -35.10
CA ARG A 50 -5.59 6.57 -36.54
C ARG A 50 -6.79 7.43 -36.90
N GLY A 51 -7.62 7.82 -35.94
CA GLY A 51 -8.83 8.61 -36.17
C GLY A 51 -10.01 7.83 -36.77
N GLU A 52 -9.97 6.49 -36.74
CA GLU A 52 -11.06 5.64 -37.25
C GLU A 52 -12.29 5.65 -36.37
N CYS A 53 -12.12 5.90 -35.07
CA CYS A 53 -13.19 6.05 -34.09
C CYS A 53 -12.77 7.01 -32.97
N SER A 54 -13.75 7.50 -32.22
CA SER A 54 -13.47 8.33 -31.05
C SER A 54 -13.16 7.48 -29.82
N ILE A 55 -12.58 8.09 -28.80
CA ILE A 55 -12.37 7.41 -27.52
C ILE A 55 -13.68 7.03 -26.85
N GLU A 56 -14.75 7.79 -27.07
CA GLU A 56 -16.08 7.52 -26.52
C GLU A 56 -16.69 6.25 -27.12
N ASP A 57 -16.40 5.94 -28.39
CA ASP A 57 -16.91 4.73 -29.07
C ASP A 57 -16.33 3.43 -28.49
N ILE A 58 -15.15 3.49 -27.88
CA ILE A 58 -14.47 2.33 -27.28
C ILE A 58 -14.54 2.33 -25.76
N LYS A 59 -15.03 3.39 -25.16
CA LYS A 59 -15.14 3.55 -23.72
C LYS A 59 -16.26 2.65 -23.18
N PHE A 60 -15.93 1.98 -22.10
CA PHE A 60 -16.91 1.14 -21.42
C PHE A 60 -17.89 2.01 -20.63
N HIS A 61 -19.18 1.79 -20.80
CA HIS A 61 -20.23 2.52 -20.09
C HIS A 61 -20.90 1.64 -19.04
N ASN A 62 -21.26 2.25 -17.92
CA ASN A 62 -22.04 1.57 -16.90
C ASN A 62 -23.48 1.32 -17.39
N PRO A 63 -24.15 0.26 -16.89
CA PRO A 63 -25.57 0.05 -17.20
C PRO A 63 -26.42 1.24 -16.80
N GLU A 64 -27.26 1.74 -17.73
CA GLU A 64 -28.11 2.90 -17.50
C GLU A 64 -29.27 2.63 -16.54
N ASP A 65 -29.71 1.37 -16.44
CA ASP A 65 -30.78 0.92 -15.55
C ASP A 65 -30.39 0.87 -14.07
N GLY A 66 -29.16 1.23 -13.73
CA GLY A 66 -28.63 1.22 -12.37
C GLY A 66 -28.50 -0.18 -11.74
N ASN A 67 -28.78 -1.24 -12.48
CA ASN A 67 -28.61 -2.60 -12.03
C ASN A 67 -27.22 -3.13 -12.41
N TYR A 68 -26.32 -3.22 -11.43
CA TYR A 68 -24.93 -3.62 -11.62
C TYR A 68 -24.66 -5.08 -11.31
N TYR A 69 -25.61 -5.80 -10.67
CA TYR A 69 -25.42 -7.19 -10.28
C TYR A 69 -25.28 -8.11 -11.51
N GLY A 70 -24.18 -8.86 -11.56
CA GLY A 70 -23.88 -9.77 -12.67
C GLY A 70 -23.53 -9.10 -14.00
N LYS A 71 -23.43 -7.76 -14.04
CA LYS A 71 -23.04 -7.00 -15.23
C LYS A 71 -21.62 -6.47 -15.10
N PRO A 72 -20.89 -6.32 -16.22
CA PRO A 72 -19.63 -5.62 -16.20
C PRO A 72 -19.85 -4.14 -15.88
N VAL A 73 -19.02 -3.57 -15.03
CA VAL A 73 -19.07 -2.16 -14.62
C VAL A 73 -17.71 -1.50 -14.78
N VAL A 74 -17.69 -0.20 -14.99
CA VAL A 74 -16.47 0.58 -15.04
C VAL A 74 -15.81 0.58 -13.66
N ARG A 75 -14.54 0.20 -13.62
CA ARG A 75 -13.75 0.33 -12.39
C ARG A 75 -13.49 1.81 -12.11
N GLN A 76 -14.03 2.31 -11.01
CA GLN A 76 -14.02 3.74 -10.66
C GLN A 76 -12.61 4.35 -10.55
N ASP A 77 -11.66 3.59 -10.06
CA ASP A 77 -10.28 4.03 -9.82
C ASP A 77 -9.31 3.73 -10.99
N ALA A 78 -9.82 3.12 -12.09
CA ALA A 78 -8.96 2.67 -13.19
C ALA A 78 -8.28 3.83 -13.91
N LEU A 79 -9.02 4.88 -14.24
CA LEU A 79 -8.50 6.04 -14.95
C LEU A 79 -7.44 6.78 -14.13
N GLY A 80 -7.71 7.02 -12.86
CA GLY A 80 -6.75 7.66 -11.96
C GLY A 80 -5.44 6.87 -11.87
N LYS A 81 -5.52 5.53 -11.81
CA LYS A 81 -4.34 4.66 -11.76
C LYS A 81 -3.52 4.68 -13.03
N VAL A 82 -4.14 4.57 -14.20
CA VAL A 82 -3.39 4.54 -15.47
C VAL A 82 -2.82 5.90 -15.85
N CYS A 83 -3.42 6.99 -15.38
CA CYS A 83 -2.92 8.36 -15.59
C CYS A 83 -1.93 8.83 -14.51
N GLY A 84 -1.67 8.01 -13.49
CA GLY A 84 -0.78 8.39 -12.38
C GLY A 84 -1.36 9.47 -11.46
N LEU A 85 -2.70 9.58 -11.41
CA LEU A 85 -3.41 10.57 -10.58
C LEU A 85 -3.84 10.01 -9.23
N THR A 86 -3.78 8.69 -9.05
CA THR A 86 -4.14 8.03 -7.80
C THR A 86 -2.99 8.15 -6.82
N ASP A 87 -3.27 8.74 -5.67
CA ASP A 87 -2.32 8.78 -4.56
C ASP A 87 -2.39 7.48 -3.75
N TYR A 88 -1.25 6.86 -3.58
CA TYR A 88 -1.04 5.78 -2.63
C TYR A 88 -0.49 6.34 -1.30
N GLY A 89 -0.30 5.48 -0.30
CA GLY A 89 0.14 5.92 1.02
C GLY A 89 1.44 6.75 1.02
N ASP A 90 2.43 6.33 0.25
CA ASP A 90 3.69 7.06 0.13
C ASP A 90 3.54 8.41 -0.59
N ASP A 91 2.67 8.49 -1.61
CA ASP A 91 2.38 9.75 -2.31
C ASP A 91 1.70 10.75 -1.38
N GLN A 92 0.81 10.28 -0.51
CA GLN A 92 0.19 11.12 0.52
C GLN A 92 1.23 11.65 1.51
N ALA A 93 2.20 10.84 1.91
CA ALA A 93 3.26 11.26 2.81
C ALA A 93 4.11 12.41 2.22
N LEU A 94 4.35 12.40 0.90
CA LEU A 94 5.06 13.47 0.20
C LEU A 94 4.26 14.78 0.12
N LYS A 95 2.93 14.71 0.20
CA LYS A 95 2.02 15.86 0.14
C LYS A 95 1.62 16.38 1.52
N MET A 96 2.11 15.77 2.59
CA MET A 96 1.83 16.19 3.96
C MET A 96 2.37 17.61 4.23
N PRO A 97 1.71 18.39 5.11
CA PRO A 97 2.17 19.71 5.51
C PRO A 97 3.59 19.68 6.09
N GLN A 98 4.28 20.81 6.01
CA GLN A 98 5.57 20.95 6.69
C GLN A 98 5.40 20.76 8.20
N GLY A 99 6.38 20.10 8.83
CA GLY A 99 6.36 19.82 10.26
C GLY A 99 5.71 18.49 10.66
N VAL A 100 5.22 17.72 9.70
CA VAL A 100 4.78 16.33 9.97
C VAL A 100 5.98 15.49 10.42
N LEU A 101 5.76 14.72 11.47
CA LEU A 101 6.76 13.81 12.02
C LEU A 101 6.60 12.40 11.45
N TYR A 102 7.70 11.69 11.43
CA TYR A 102 7.76 10.31 10.97
C TYR A 102 7.90 9.35 12.14
N ALA A 103 7.17 8.26 12.09
CA ALA A 103 7.23 7.21 13.09
C ALA A 103 7.91 5.95 12.54
N ALA A 104 8.73 5.30 13.36
CA ALA A 104 9.28 3.98 13.11
C ALA A 104 8.99 3.06 14.28
N ILE A 105 8.48 1.87 14.00
CA ILE A 105 8.24 0.85 15.02
C ILE A 105 9.53 0.18 15.43
N VAL A 106 9.61 -0.19 16.72
CA VAL A 106 10.69 -0.98 17.28
C VAL A 106 10.20 -2.40 17.50
N GLN A 107 10.84 -3.33 16.82
CA GLN A 107 10.59 -4.76 16.96
C GLN A 107 11.81 -5.42 17.58
N PRO A 108 11.66 -6.33 18.55
CA PRO A 108 12.80 -7.04 19.13
C PRO A 108 13.50 -7.88 18.06
N LYS A 109 14.81 -7.91 18.15
CA LYS A 109 15.68 -8.75 17.28
C LYS A 109 15.64 -10.23 17.64
N VAL A 110 15.07 -10.55 18.80
CA VAL A 110 14.93 -11.90 19.31
C VAL A 110 13.61 -12.50 18.88
N THR A 111 13.54 -13.78 18.97
CA THR A 111 12.41 -14.60 18.58
C THR A 111 11.16 -14.38 19.44
N HIS A 112 10.13 -15.15 19.18
CA HIS A 112 8.88 -15.25 19.91
C HIS A 112 9.05 -15.84 21.32
N HIS A 113 8.05 -15.68 22.17
CA HIS A 113 7.95 -16.21 23.51
C HIS A 113 9.09 -15.80 24.46
N ALA A 114 9.52 -14.55 24.36
CA ALA A 114 10.51 -13.97 25.25
C ALA A 114 9.86 -13.05 26.28
N LYS A 115 10.35 -13.07 27.52
CA LYS A 115 10.00 -12.10 28.55
C LYS A 115 10.81 -10.82 28.31
N ILE A 116 10.14 -9.68 28.37
CA ILE A 116 10.79 -8.36 28.30
C ILE A 116 11.28 -8.03 29.70
N LEU A 117 12.58 -7.90 29.87
CA LEU A 117 13.18 -7.54 31.16
C LEU A 117 13.30 -6.02 31.31
N ALA A 118 13.70 -5.34 30.24
CA ALA A 118 13.79 -3.90 30.15
C ALA A 118 13.67 -3.45 28.67
N ILE A 119 13.32 -2.19 28.47
CA ILE A 119 13.37 -1.51 27.18
C ILE A 119 14.22 -0.25 27.39
N HIS A 120 15.40 -0.23 26.77
CA HIS A 120 16.35 0.87 26.87
C HIS A 120 16.17 1.83 25.69
N THR A 121 15.74 3.06 25.96
CA THR A 121 15.41 4.09 24.96
C THR A 121 16.42 5.22 24.92
N GLU A 122 17.31 5.31 25.90
CA GLU A 122 18.15 6.48 26.20
C GLU A 122 19.12 6.82 25.07
N GLU A 123 19.61 5.82 24.34
CA GLU A 123 20.49 6.04 23.19
C GLU A 123 19.69 6.61 22.00
N ALA A 124 18.50 6.07 21.75
CA ALA A 124 17.61 6.51 20.69
C ALA A 124 17.12 7.95 20.92
N GLU A 125 16.77 8.30 22.16
CA GLU A 125 16.27 9.64 22.53
C GLU A 125 17.29 10.75 22.33
N LYS A 126 18.59 10.43 22.47
CA LYS A 126 19.70 11.38 22.30
C LYS A 126 20.07 11.60 20.83
N MET A 127 19.50 10.83 19.91
CA MET A 127 19.87 10.96 18.49
C MET A 127 19.31 12.25 17.87
N PRO A 128 20.09 12.90 17.00
CA PRO A 128 19.66 14.12 16.34
C PRO A 128 18.36 13.93 15.54
N GLY A 129 17.39 14.82 15.77
CA GLY A 129 16.11 14.83 15.06
C GLY A 129 15.06 13.88 15.63
N VAL A 130 15.37 13.14 16.69
CA VAL A 130 14.36 12.37 17.44
C VAL A 130 13.56 13.33 18.31
N VAL A 131 12.25 13.21 18.25
CA VAL A 131 11.31 14.01 19.04
C VAL A 131 10.92 13.26 20.30
N LYS A 132 10.61 11.98 20.17
CA LYS A 132 10.23 11.12 21.30
C LYS A 132 10.37 9.63 20.94
N VAL A 133 10.67 8.82 21.96
CA VAL A 133 10.45 7.38 21.94
C VAL A 133 9.23 7.09 22.81
N ILE A 134 8.27 6.36 22.26
CA ILE A 134 7.00 6.05 22.89
C ILE A 134 6.97 4.58 23.25
N THR A 135 6.81 4.29 24.52
CA THR A 135 6.63 2.94 25.08
C THR A 135 5.19 2.76 25.57
N ALA A 136 4.83 1.56 25.99
CA ALA A 136 3.54 1.29 26.63
C ALA A 136 3.30 2.19 27.87
N LYS A 137 4.36 2.48 28.63
CA LYS A 137 4.26 3.36 29.80
C LYS A 137 3.89 4.79 29.41
N ASP A 138 4.48 5.31 28.34
CA ASP A 138 4.19 6.66 27.83
C ASP A 138 2.73 6.76 27.35
N LEU A 139 2.25 5.71 26.65
CA LEU A 139 0.88 5.67 26.16
C LEU A 139 -0.13 5.71 27.32
N ILE A 140 0.10 4.93 28.36
CA ILE A 140 -0.75 4.88 29.54
C ILE A 140 -0.65 6.21 30.33
N ALA A 141 0.54 6.75 30.49
CA ALA A 141 0.74 8.03 31.19
C ALA A 141 0.05 9.21 30.49
N ALA A 142 -0.10 9.13 29.17
CA ALA A 142 -0.87 10.11 28.37
C ALA A 142 -2.40 9.90 28.44
N GLY A 143 -2.90 8.97 29.25
CA GLY A 143 -4.33 8.67 29.37
C GLY A 143 -4.88 7.74 28.28
N GLY A 144 -4.01 7.16 27.45
CA GLY A 144 -4.38 6.18 26.45
C GLY A 144 -4.52 4.76 27.03
N THR A 145 -5.05 3.85 26.21
CA THR A 145 -5.06 2.42 26.53
C THR A 145 -4.02 1.68 25.69
N ASN A 146 -3.31 0.75 26.31
CA ASN A 146 -2.37 -0.13 25.61
C ASN A 146 -3.03 -1.39 25.05
N ILE A 147 -4.34 -1.45 25.05
CA ILE A 147 -5.12 -2.57 24.52
C ILE A 147 -5.78 -2.12 23.23
N MET A 148 -5.58 -2.89 22.15
CA MET A 148 -6.32 -2.68 20.91
C MET A 148 -7.80 -2.87 21.20
N ALA A 149 -8.61 -1.85 20.88
CA ALA A 149 -10.05 -2.01 20.91
C ALA A 149 -10.43 -3.15 19.94
N GLU A 150 -10.95 -4.21 20.49
CA GLU A 150 -11.56 -5.26 19.69
C GLU A 150 -12.77 -4.63 19.02
N GLY A 151 -12.74 -4.51 17.71
CA GLY A 151 -13.93 -4.14 16.96
C GLY A 151 -15.01 -5.17 17.30
N GLN A 152 -16.13 -4.70 17.79
CA GLN A 152 -17.33 -5.52 18.01
C GLN A 152 -17.84 -5.99 16.63
N PHE A 153 -17.13 -6.92 16.00
CA PHE A 153 -17.53 -7.43 14.71
C PHE A 153 -18.79 -8.31 14.78
N HIS A 154 -19.17 -8.83 15.98
CA HIS A 154 -20.43 -9.51 16.17
C HIS A 154 -20.85 -9.54 17.65
N GLU A 155 -22.00 -9.00 17.95
CA GLU A 155 -22.71 -9.19 19.25
C GLU A 155 -22.99 -10.66 19.58
N ARG A 156 -22.79 -11.57 18.64
CA ARG A 156 -23.07 -13.02 18.78
C ARG A 156 -21.82 -13.90 18.79
N SER A 157 -20.62 -13.31 18.73
CA SER A 157 -19.40 -14.13 18.79
C SER A 157 -19.13 -14.53 20.23
N THR A 158 -19.31 -15.80 20.52
CA THR A 158 -18.90 -16.44 21.80
C THR A 158 -17.39 -16.76 21.80
N VAL A 159 -16.67 -16.42 20.75
CA VAL A 159 -15.24 -16.61 20.68
C VAL A 159 -14.57 -15.50 21.47
N MET A 160 -13.93 -15.86 22.58
CA MET A 160 -13.06 -14.95 23.33
C MET A 160 -11.89 -14.53 22.43
N THR A 161 -11.95 -13.31 21.93
CA THR A 161 -10.81 -12.72 21.22
C THR A 161 -9.81 -12.27 22.29
N PRO A 162 -8.58 -12.80 22.31
CA PRO A 162 -7.61 -12.38 23.30
C PRO A 162 -7.28 -10.91 23.12
N SER A 163 -7.31 -10.14 24.20
CA SER A 163 -6.90 -8.74 24.19
C SER A 163 -5.47 -8.62 23.69
N ARG A 164 -5.24 -7.73 22.72
CA ARG A 164 -3.92 -7.49 22.13
C ARG A 164 -3.37 -6.16 22.64
N LYS A 165 -2.16 -6.20 23.16
CA LYS A 165 -1.45 -4.96 23.48
C LYS A 165 -1.02 -4.25 22.18
N VAL A 166 -1.09 -2.93 22.17
CA VAL A 166 -0.57 -2.08 21.10
C VAL A 166 0.95 -2.13 21.11
N LEU A 167 1.54 -1.94 22.28
CA LEU A 167 2.98 -2.06 22.54
C LEU A 167 3.21 -3.12 23.63
N GLN A 168 4.07 -4.09 23.33
CA GLN A 168 4.39 -5.12 24.30
C GLN A 168 5.29 -4.55 25.40
N ASP A 169 5.02 -4.87 26.66
CA ASP A 169 5.71 -4.35 27.84
C ASP A 169 6.16 -5.43 28.83
N GLU A 170 5.64 -6.65 28.70
CA GLU A 170 5.94 -7.76 29.57
C GLU A 170 6.50 -8.97 28.83
N LYS A 171 5.90 -9.28 27.68
CA LYS A 171 6.21 -10.50 26.95
C LYS A 171 6.02 -10.30 25.44
N ILE A 172 6.94 -10.87 24.67
CA ILE A 172 6.82 -11.01 23.22
C ILE A 172 6.18 -12.37 22.94
N TYR A 173 5.07 -12.36 22.22
CA TYR A 173 4.34 -13.57 21.87
C TYR A 173 4.66 -14.04 20.46
N ARG A 174 4.91 -13.11 19.54
CA ARG A 174 5.07 -13.38 18.12
C ARG A 174 6.25 -12.62 17.54
N TYR A 175 6.78 -13.18 16.47
CA TYR A 175 7.70 -12.45 15.64
C TYR A 175 7.02 -11.19 15.09
N GLY A 176 7.66 -10.05 15.25
CA GLY A 176 7.12 -8.77 14.81
C GLY A 176 6.28 -8.01 15.83
N ASP A 177 6.09 -8.53 17.05
CA ASP A 177 5.49 -7.75 18.12
C ASP A 177 6.26 -6.44 18.35
N VAL A 178 5.52 -5.34 18.55
CA VAL A 178 6.10 -4.00 18.71
C VAL A 178 6.28 -3.68 20.18
N ILE A 179 7.46 -3.18 20.56
CA ILE A 179 7.77 -2.81 21.95
C ILE A 179 7.84 -1.31 22.19
N ALA A 180 8.13 -0.54 21.15
CA ALA A 180 8.20 0.91 21.20
C ALA A 180 7.99 1.51 19.81
N MET A 181 7.78 2.83 19.76
CA MET A 181 7.72 3.61 18.53
C MET A 181 8.61 4.84 18.66
N VAL A 182 9.44 5.09 17.67
CA VAL A 182 10.30 6.27 17.62
C VAL A 182 9.68 7.31 16.69
N VAL A 183 9.56 8.54 17.15
CA VAL A 183 9.05 9.68 16.39
C VAL A 183 10.20 10.67 16.12
N ALA A 184 10.41 11.05 14.86
CA ALA A 184 11.50 11.93 14.45
C ALA A 184 11.09 12.84 13.28
N HIS A 185 11.93 13.84 12.98
CA HIS A 185 11.67 14.80 11.90
C HIS A 185 11.79 14.19 10.50
N THR A 186 12.52 13.10 10.34
CA THR A 186 12.62 12.39 9.03
C THR A 186 12.49 10.88 9.22
N HIS A 187 12.00 10.21 8.18
CA HIS A 187 11.90 8.75 8.16
C HIS A 187 13.25 8.06 8.43
N ARG A 188 14.35 8.60 7.87
CA ARG A 188 15.70 8.07 8.08
C ARG A 188 16.13 8.17 9.55
N GLN A 189 15.86 9.32 10.21
CA GLN A 189 16.17 9.51 11.63
C GLN A 189 15.34 8.56 12.51
N ALA A 190 14.03 8.46 12.25
CA ALA A 190 13.17 7.55 13.00
C ALA A 190 13.65 6.09 12.93
N ARG A 191 13.98 5.59 11.73
CA ARG A 191 14.50 4.22 11.56
C ARG A 191 15.88 4.01 12.18
N ALA A 192 16.77 4.98 12.03
CA ALA A 192 18.12 4.89 12.64
C ALA A 192 18.02 4.84 14.17
N ALA A 193 17.16 5.66 14.76
CA ALA A 193 16.94 5.67 16.20
C ALA A 193 16.19 4.42 16.69
N ALA A 194 15.23 3.90 15.95
CA ALA A 194 14.55 2.63 16.27
C ALA A 194 15.53 1.45 16.37
N ALA A 195 16.60 1.46 15.58
CA ALA A 195 17.65 0.44 15.64
C ALA A 195 18.53 0.51 16.90
N LYS A 196 18.44 1.62 17.66
CA LYS A 196 19.21 1.88 18.90
C LYS A 196 18.44 1.54 20.18
N VAL A 197 17.15 1.28 20.06
CA VAL A 197 16.35 0.76 21.19
C VAL A 197 16.70 -0.71 21.40
N THR A 198 17.00 -1.07 22.64
CA THR A 198 17.39 -2.42 23.03
C THR A 198 16.58 -2.93 24.23
#